data_8669b91476d75eede3393e6808af852c
#
_entry.id   8669b91476d75eede3393e6808af852c
#
_cell.length_a   1.000
_cell.length_b   1.000
_cell.length_c   1.000
_cell.angle_alpha   90.00
_cell.angle_beta   90.00
_cell.angle_gamma   90.00
#
_symmetry.space_group_name_H-M   'P 1'
#
loop_
_entity.id
_entity.type
_entity.pdbx_description
1 polymer ?
#
loop_
_entity_poly.entity_id
_entity_poly.type
_entity_poly.pdbx_seq_one_letter_code
_entity_poly.pdbx_strand_id
1 'polypeptide(L)'
;MKTRAGHRRTSRTGAGRPRAARRRPRGHLAALALAAALAASTGTAAAEPVWGPDIPVPVHAMAAAQPSANGSRLLTAAQGPGRVVDLTVHSAAMGRPLSVEILPAADISKPAPTLYLLNGVDGGTDTGNWRDGSNWLTKTDVAEFFAGQQVNVVIPIGGAGSFFTDWRADDPVHGRQRWTTFLTRELPPVIDSAFHGSGANAIAGLSMASTSVFQLALAEPGLYRAIASYSGCVRTSDPMGQVMVDAIVTGRQGNILNMWGPPGDPAWAANDPYLNAAGLRGTTVYVASGNGAPGPLDTLGGPGIHANPVKLIDQLVIGGILDAVAARCTQQLRDRLRELDIPATFDLRSSGTHSWGYWEQDLHKSWPVLSAALGE
;
A
#
# COMPACT_ATOMS: atom_id res chain seq x y z
N MET A 1 -71.46 0.15 -65.49
CA MET A 1 -70.80 1.14 -66.34
C MET A 1 -69.31 1.20 -65.99
N LYS A 2 -68.48 0.97 -67.00
CA LYS A 2 -67.00 0.90 -66.96
C LYS A 2 -66.30 2.13 -66.42
N THR A 3 -65.16 1.96 -65.69
CA THR A 3 -63.84 2.57 -65.99
C THR A 3 -62.79 2.15 -64.99
N ARG A 4 -61.91 1.41 -65.42
CA ARG A 4 -60.46 1.41 -65.70
C ARG A 4 -59.52 1.88 -64.59
N ALA A 5 -58.64 0.99 -64.30
CA ALA A 5 -57.43 0.95 -63.53
C ALA A 5 -56.36 2.00 -63.91
N GLY A 6 -55.56 2.45 -62.93
CA GLY A 6 -54.30 3.17 -63.09
C GLY A 6 -53.26 2.64 -62.12
N HIS A 7 -52.36 1.80 -62.68
CA HIS A 7 -51.15 1.37 -61.93
C HIS A 7 -50.19 2.57 -61.73
N ARG A 8 -49.80 2.84 -60.46
CA ARG A 8 -48.58 3.60 -60.18
C ARG A 8 -47.62 2.69 -59.41
N ARG A 9 -46.52 2.40 -60.07
CA ARG A 9 -45.30 1.82 -59.45
C ARG A 9 -44.70 2.84 -58.49
N THR A 10 -44.55 2.50 -57.22
CA THR A 10 -43.70 3.25 -56.28
C THR A 10 -42.41 2.46 -56.07
N SER A 11 -41.33 3.11 -56.46
CA SER A 11 -39.94 2.69 -56.24
C SER A 11 -39.65 2.65 -54.74
N ARG A 12 -39.20 1.47 -54.26
CA ARG A 12 -38.62 1.30 -52.91
C ARG A 12 -37.21 1.88 -52.93
N THR A 13 -37.00 3.03 -52.28
CA THR A 13 -35.69 3.51 -51.86
C THR A 13 -35.30 2.79 -50.58
N GLY A 14 -34.23 1.97 -50.63
CA GLY A 14 -33.67 1.27 -49.49
C GLY A 14 -33.02 2.26 -48.52
N ALA A 15 -33.59 2.41 -47.35
CA ALA A 15 -32.95 3.10 -46.23
C ALA A 15 -31.88 2.18 -45.62
N GLY A 16 -30.63 2.51 -45.88
CA GLY A 16 -29.46 1.88 -45.25
C GLY A 16 -29.50 2.09 -43.73
N ARG A 17 -29.56 0.98 -42.98
CA ARG A 17 -29.35 1.04 -41.52
C ARG A 17 -27.90 1.41 -41.23
N PRO A 18 -27.64 2.36 -40.32
CA PRO A 18 -26.26 2.65 -39.88
C PRO A 18 -25.69 1.41 -39.18
N ARG A 19 -24.55 0.92 -39.65
CA ARG A 19 -23.72 -0.08 -38.97
C ARG A 19 -23.28 0.52 -37.64
N ALA A 20 -23.74 -0.02 -36.52
CA ALA A 20 -23.21 0.26 -35.19
C ALA A 20 -21.73 -0.12 -35.18
N ALA A 21 -20.86 0.86 -35.04
CA ALA A 21 -19.44 0.66 -34.82
C ALA A 21 -19.28 -0.07 -33.48
N ARG A 22 -18.90 -1.35 -33.53
CA ARG A 22 -18.48 -2.11 -32.36
C ARG A 22 -17.22 -1.41 -31.79
N ARG A 23 -17.38 -0.61 -30.77
CA ARG A 23 -16.26 -0.17 -29.91
C ARG A 23 -15.69 -1.42 -29.25
N ARG A 24 -14.52 -1.86 -29.69
CA ARG A 24 -13.73 -2.88 -29.02
C ARG A 24 -13.36 -2.34 -27.62
N PRO A 25 -13.54 -3.11 -26.56
CA PRO A 25 -13.15 -2.70 -25.22
C PRO A 25 -11.62 -2.66 -25.14
N ARG A 26 -11.05 -1.46 -25.23
CA ARG A 26 -9.60 -1.22 -25.00
C ARG A 26 -9.19 -1.42 -23.53
N GLY A 27 -10.14 -1.62 -22.63
CA GLY A 27 -9.89 -1.78 -21.20
C GLY A 27 -9.28 -3.14 -20.78
N HIS A 28 -9.60 -4.22 -21.49
CA HIS A 28 -9.14 -5.55 -21.08
C HIS A 28 -7.65 -5.83 -21.35
N LEU A 29 -7.04 -5.16 -22.32
CA LEU A 29 -5.61 -5.31 -22.59
C LEU A 29 -4.73 -4.61 -21.55
N ALA A 30 -5.18 -3.47 -21.02
CA ALA A 30 -4.47 -2.76 -19.94
C ALA A 30 -4.56 -3.53 -18.61
N ALA A 31 -5.69 -4.17 -18.33
CA ALA A 31 -5.89 -4.98 -17.13
C ALA A 31 -5.07 -6.27 -17.13
N LEU A 32 -4.96 -6.94 -18.27
CA LEU A 32 -4.12 -8.14 -18.45
C LEU A 32 -2.62 -7.79 -18.34
N ALA A 33 -2.19 -6.63 -18.82
CA ALA A 33 -0.82 -6.16 -18.66
C ALA A 33 -0.51 -5.84 -17.18
N LEU A 34 -1.45 -5.27 -16.44
CA LEU A 34 -1.28 -4.96 -15.01
C LEU A 34 -1.21 -6.24 -14.16
N ALA A 35 -2.05 -7.23 -14.44
CA ALA A 35 -2.02 -8.54 -13.76
C ALA A 35 -0.72 -9.31 -14.03
N ALA A 36 -0.23 -9.30 -15.27
CA ALA A 36 1.06 -9.90 -15.63
C ALA A 36 2.24 -9.17 -14.96
N ALA A 37 2.16 -7.85 -14.84
CA ALA A 37 3.15 -7.02 -14.18
C ALA A 37 3.31 -7.33 -12.69
N LEU A 38 2.18 -7.53 -11.99
CA LEU A 38 2.17 -7.84 -10.56
C LEU A 38 2.61 -9.29 -10.24
N ALA A 39 2.46 -10.21 -11.19
CA ALA A 39 2.92 -11.60 -11.05
C ALA A 39 4.42 -11.77 -11.32
N ALA A 40 5.04 -10.88 -12.08
CA ALA A 40 6.45 -10.99 -12.50
C ALA A 40 7.45 -10.38 -11.49
N SER A 41 7.00 -9.71 -10.44
CA SER A 41 7.87 -9.05 -9.45
C SER A 41 8.50 -10.02 -8.44
N THR A 42 8.69 -11.29 -8.78
CA THR A 42 9.30 -12.28 -7.90
C THR A 42 10.81 -12.29 -8.00
N GLY A 43 11.45 -11.98 -6.87
CA GLY A 43 12.75 -12.49 -6.48
C GLY A 43 13.96 -11.90 -7.20
N THR A 44 14.57 -10.88 -6.61
CA THR A 44 15.92 -10.46 -6.99
C THR A 44 16.76 -10.16 -5.77
N ALA A 45 17.97 -10.73 -5.73
CA ALA A 45 18.96 -10.39 -4.71
C ALA A 45 19.06 -8.88 -4.53
N ALA A 46 18.75 -8.43 -3.33
CA ALA A 46 18.89 -7.04 -2.92
C ALA A 46 20.38 -6.67 -2.77
N ALA A 47 20.70 -5.38 -2.76
CA ALA A 47 21.90 -4.91 -2.08
C ALA A 47 21.85 -5.44 -0.64
N GLU A 48 22.99 -5.77 -0.04
CA GLU A 48 22.96 -6.16 1.37
C GLU A 48 22.41 -5.00 2.18
N PRO A 49 21.44 -5.27 3.09
CA PRO A 49 20.84 -4.22 3.90
C PRO A 49 21.90 -3.55 4.77
N VAL A 50 21.83 -2.23 4.89
CA VAL A 50 22.68 -1.47 5.80
C VAL A 50 22.04 -1.43 7.18
N TRP A 51 22.49 -2.32 8.08
CA TRP A 51 21.89 -2.46 9.42
C TRP A 51 22.36 -1.45 10.46
N GLY A 52 23.43 -0.71 10.18
CA GLY A 52 24.12 0.07 11.21
C GLY A 52 24.81 -0.83 12.26
N PRO A 53 25.38 -0.24 13.33
CA PRO A 53 26.04 -1.04 14.38
C PRO A 53 25.03 -1.88 15.17
N ASP A 54 25.45 -3.09 15.59
CA ASP A 54 24.67 -3.93 16.51
C ASP A 54 24.54 -3.22 17.87
N ILE A 55 23.36 -2.79 18.22
CA ILE A 55 23.05 -2.17 19.50
C ILE A 55 22.06 -3.10 20.22
N PRO A 56 22.48 -3.74 21.33
CA PRO A 56 21.61 -4.61 22.08
C PRO A 56 20.37 -3.90 22.57
N VAL A 57 19.21 -4.46 22.27
CA VAL A 57 17.91 -3.98 22.79
C VAL A 57 17.49 -4.92 23.92
N PRO A 58 17.04 -4.39 25.08
CA PRO A 58 16.69 -5.23 26.24
C PRO A 58 15.34 -5.94 26.01
N VAL A 59 15.32 -6.91 25.10
CA VAL A 59 14.11 -7.67 24.71
C VAL A 59 13.41 -8.37 25.87
N HIS A 60 14.13 -8.68 26.94
CA HIS A 60 13.53 -9.30 28.14
C HIS A 60 12.56 -8.37 28.87
N ALA A 61 12.77 -7.05 28.82
CA ALA A 61 11.85 -6.08 29.44
C ALA A 61 10.49 -6.03 28.73
N MET A 62 10.43 -6.46 27.47
CA MET A 62 9.22 -6.44 26.63
C MET A 62 8.26 -7.60 26.95
N ALA A 63 8.72 -8.64 27.68
CA ALA A 63 7.88 -9.78 28.06
C ALA A 63 6.69 -9.40 28.97
N ALA A 64 6.72 -8.21 29.59
CA ALA A 64 5.65 -7.68 30.42
C ALA A 64 4.65 -6.79 29.64
N ALA A 65 4.75 -6.73 28.30
CA ALA A 65 3.84 -5.94 27.47
C ALA A 65 2.38 -6.30 27.73
N GLN A 66 1.53 -5.28 27.91
CA GLN A 66 0.12 -5.46 28.14
C GLN A 66 -0.58 -5.90 26.85
N PRO A 67 -1.54 -6.83 26.92
CA PRO A 67 -2.35 -7.20 25.76
C PRO A 67 -3.28 -6.06 25.35
N SER A 68 -3.71 -6.08 24.08
CA SER A 68 -4.81 -5.24 23.62
C SER A 68 -6.14 -5.61 24.27
N ALA A 69 -7.14 -4.74 24.13
CA ALA A 69 -8.46 -4.95 24.77
C ALA A 69 -9.16 -6.27 24.36
N ASN A 70 -8.88 -6.80 23.16
CA ASN A 70 -9.44 -8.06 22.68
C ASN A 70 -8.51 -9.27 22.92
N GLY A 71 -7.37 -9.10 23.63
CA GLY A 71 -6.46 -10.17 24.03
C GLY A 71 -5.32 -10.46 23.05
N SER A 72 -5.11 -9.61 22.03
CA SER A 72 -3.91 -9.69 21.19
C SER A 72 -2.69 -9.30 22.02
N ARG A 73 -1.57 -10.03 21.86
CA ARG A 73 -0.43 -9.89 22.76
C ARG A 73 0.88 -10.23 22.08
N LEU A 74 1.96 -9.68 22.61
CA LEU A 74 3.31 -10.07 22.26
C LEU A 74 3.55 -11.53 22.72
N LEU A 75 4.03 -12.38 21.82
CA LEU A 75 4.42 -13.76 22.12
C LEU A 75 5.93 -13.89 22.33
N THR A 76 6.70 -13.31 21.41
CA THR A 76 8.16 -13.35 21.45
C THR A 76 8.75 -12.02 20.99
N ALA A 77 9.92 -11.69 21.52
CA ALA A 77 10.80 -10.65 21.04
C ALA A 77 12.22 -11.21 20.97
N ALA A 78 12.90 -11.05 19.85
CA ALA A 78 14.26 -11.51 19.63
C ALA A 78 15.11 -10.44 18.96
N GLN A 79 16.39 -10.36 19.31
CA GLN A 79 17.31 -9.45 18.64
C GLN A 79 17.53 -9.89 17.20
N GLY A 80 17.28 -8.99 16.27
CA GLY A 80 17.66 -9.09 14.87
C GLY A 80 19.01 -8.42 14.58
N PRO A 81 19.34 -8.18 13.30
CA PRO A 81 20.56 -7.47 12.93
C PRO A 81 20.48 -5.98 13.31
N GLY A 82 21.60 -5.39 13.69
CA GLY A 82 21.67 -3.99 14.10
C GLY A 82 20.75 -3.69 15.29
N ARG A 83 19.84 -2.75 15.10
CA ARG A 83 18.81 -2.37 16.09
C ARG A 83 17.46 -3.04 15.87
N VAL A 84 17.31 -3.89 14.87
CA VAL A 84 16.05 -4.59 14.58
C VAL A 84 15.68 -5.52 15.71
N VAL A 85 14.42 -5.51 16.11
CA VAL A 85 13.86 -6.53 17.02
C VAL A 85 12.75 -7.27 16.26
N ASP A 86 12.91 -8.58 16.18
CA ASP A 86 11.93 -9.49 15.57
C ASP A 86 10.84 -9.78 16.62
N LEU A 87 9.60 -9.41 16.32
CA LEU A 87 8.46 -9.66 17.19
C LEU A 87 7.53 -10.71 16.57
N THR A 88 6.94 -11.52 17.43
CA THR A 88 5.76 -12.32 17.10
C THR A 88 4.59 -11.83 17.95
N VAL A 89 3.54 -11.34 17.30
CA VAL A 89 2.34 -10.83 17.95
C VAL A 89 1.15 -11.73 17.62
N HIS A 90 0.48 -12.26 18.62
CA HIS A 90 -0.78 -12.97 18.40
C HIS A 90 -1.89 -11.98 18.10
N SER A 91 -2.54 -12.09 16.96
CA SER A 91 -3.76 -11.37 16.64
C SER A 91 -4.99 -12.18 17.07
N ALA A 92 -5.77 -11.65 17.98
CA ALA A 92 -7.03 -12.28 18.41
C ALA A 92 -8.07 -12.28 17.28
N ALA A 93 -8.12 -11.20 16.49
CA ALA A 93 -9.05 -11.08 15.37
C ALA A 93 -8.74 -12.08 14.24
N MET A 94 -7.47 -12.35 13.97
CA MET A 94 -7.04 -13.35 12.95
C MET A 94 -6.85 -14.75 13.52
N GLY A 95 -6.75 -14.89 14.86
CA GLY A 95 -6.56 -16.17 15.52
C GLY A 95 -5.20 -16.83 15.24
N ARG A 96 -4.17 -16.03 14.94
CA ARG A 96 -2.84 -16.52 14.55
C ARG A 96 -1.72 -15.57 14.95
N PRO A 97 -0.47 -16.06 15.05
CA PRO A 97 0.71 -15.22 15.19
C PRO A 97 1.00 -14.46 13.87
N LEU A 98 1.53 -13.24 14.02
CA LEU A 98 1.99 -12.38 12.94
C LEU A 98 3.39 -11.89 13.27
N SER A 99 4.25 -11.81 12.26
CA SER A 99 5.59 -11.22 12.38
C SER A 99 5.49 -9.69 12.28
N VAL A 100 6.22 -9.02 13.14
CA VAL A 100 6.35 -7.57 13.15
C VAL A 100 7.80 -7.23 13.46
N GLU A 101 8.43 -6.47 12.59
CA GLU A 101 9.77 -5.97 12.84
C GLU A 101 9.71 -4.57 13.41
N ILE A 102 10.58 -4.26 14.35
CA ILE A 102 10.64 -2.93 14.93
C ILE A 102 12.08 -2.41 15.00
N LEU A 103 12.25 -1.14 14.68
CA LEU A 103 13.41 -0.35 15.02
C LEU A 103 13.01 0.52 16.21
N PRO A 104 13.46 0.22 17.43
CA PRO A 104 13.12 1.01 18.60
C PRO A 104 13.70 2.43 18.51
N ALA A 105 13.08 3.36 19.22
CA ALA A 105 13.57 4.72 19.39
C ALA A 105 15.03 4.77 19.85
N ALA A 106 15.75 5.86 19.56
CA ALA A 106 17.15 6.02 19.92
C ALA A 106 17.37 5.86 21.43
N ASP A 107 16.48 6.40 22.25
CA ASP A 107 16.46 6.21 23.71
C ASP A 107 15.18 5.50 24.13
N ILE A 108 15.27 4.18 24.31
CA ILE A 108 14.12 3.33 24.67
C ILE A 108 13.62 3.58 26.11
N SER A 109 14.32 4.35 26.93
CA SER A 109 13.89 4.69 28.29
C SER A 109 12.88 5.86 28.30
N LYS A 110 12.71 6.54 27.17
CA LYS A 110 11.80 7.69 27.02
C LYS A 110 10.59 7.31 26.17
N PRO A 111 9.44 7.94 26.44
CA PRO A 111 8.30 7.83 25.52
C PRO A 111 8.69 8.28 24.11
N ALA A 112 8.23 7.55 23.09
CA ALA A 112 8.49 7.86 21.70
C ALA A 112 7.21 7.67 20.85
N PRO A 113 6.99 8.51 19.84
CA PRO A 113 5.93 8.26 18.86
C PRO A 113 6.24 7.02 18.03
N THR A 114 5.24 6.53 17.29
CA THR A 114 5.39 5.34 16.46
C THR A 114 5.06 5.64 15.01
N LEU A 115 5.98 5.26 14.10
CA LEU A 115 5.78 5.25 12.67
C LEU A 115 5.56 3.80 12.20
N TYR A 116 4.41 3.51 11.61
CA TYR A 116 4.12 2.24 10.96
C TYR A 116 4.49 2.32 9.48
N LEU A 117 5.31 1.37 8.97
CA LEU A 117 5.69 1.28 7.56
C LEU A 117 5.09 0.02 6.94
N LEU A 118 4.11 0.19 6.08
CA LEU A 118 3.45 -0.92 5.38
C LEU A 118 4.17 -1.24 4.08
N ASN A 119 4.39 -2.54 3.87
CA ASN A 119 4.98 -3.07 2.65
C ASN A 119 3.97 -3.11 1.49
N GLY A 120 4.45 -3.32 0.26
CA GLY A 120 3.64 -3.41 -0.94
C GLY A 120 2.86 -4.71 -1.07
N VAL A 121 2.66 -5.12 -2.31
CA VAL A 121 1.75 -6.21 -2.71
C VAL A 121 2.09 -7.59 -2.14
N ASP A 122 3.36 -7.86 -1.85
CA ASP A 122 3.85 -9.13 -1.28
C ASP A 122 3.84 -9.18 0.26
N GLY A 123 3.47 -8.05 0.91
CA GLY A 123 3.46 -7.97 2.37
C GLY A 123 4.85 -8.02 3.02
N GLY A 124 5.91 -7.85 2.24
CA GLY A 124 7.28 -7.82 2.75
C GLY A 124 7.94 -9.17 2.91
N THR A 125 7.34 -10.24 2.41
CA THR A 125 7.89 -11.60 2.48
C THR A 125 7.44 -12.46 1.30
N ASP A 126 8.36 -13.25 0.75
CA ASP A 126 8.06 -14.27 -0.26
C ASP A 126 7.89 -15.67 0.38
N THR A 127 8.49 -15.91 1.54
CA THR A 127 8.57 -17.23 2.18
C THR A 127 8.04 -17.26 3.62
N GLY A 128 7.55 -16.12 4.13
CA GLY A 128 7.22 -15.95 5.54
C GLY A 128 8.39 -15.47 6.41
N ASN A 129 9.61 -15.41 5.85
CA ASN A 129 10.78 -14.82 6.49
C ASN A 129 11.05 -13.45 5.86
N TRP A 130 10.99 -12.38 6.65
CA TRP A 130 11.20 -11.02 6.16
C TRP A 130 12.58 -10.78 5.53
N ARG A 131 13.60 -11.56 5.96
CA ARG A 131 14.97 -11.44 5.42
C ARG A 131 15.07 -11.83 3.95
N ASP A 132 14.14 -12.66 3.48
CA ASP A 132 14.10 -13.14 2.10
C ASP A 132 13.17 -12.30 1.21
N GLY A 133 12.36 -11.43 1.81
CA GLY A 133 11.32 -10.65 1.13
C GLY A 133 11.76 -9.26 0.69
N SER A 134 10.93 -8.64 -0.14
CA SER A 134 11.06 -7.25 -0.53
C SER A 134 10.29 -6.36 0.45
N ASN A 135 11.01 -5.77 1.40
CA ASN A 135 10.44 -4.91 2.44
C ASN A 135 11.34 -3.70 2.74
N TRP A 136 10.86 -2.82 3.60
CA TRP A 136 11.58 -1.61 4.00
C TRP A 136 12.98 -1.91 4.54
N LEU A 137 13.15 -2.95 5.35
CA LEU A 137 14.45 -3.32 5.94
C LEU A 137 15.44 -3.89 4.93
N THR A 138 14.97 -4.60 3.91
CA THR A 138 15.85 -5.29 2.95
C THR A 138 16.12 -4.48 1.69
N LYS A 139 15.38 -3.41 1.45
CA LYS A 139 15.43 -2.65 0.19
C LYS A 139 15.79 -1.18 0.36
N THR A 140 15.88 -0.68 1.59
CA THR A 140 16.15 0.72 1.89
C THR A 140 17.14 0.85 3.05
N ASP A 141 17.61 2.05 3.29
CA ASP A 141 18.46 2.42 4.42
C ASP A 141 17.67 2.73 5.70
N VAL A 142 16.42 2.31 5.80
CA VAL A 142 15.49 2.67 6.89
C VAL A 142 16.10 2.43 8.28
N ALA A 143 16.89 1.37 8.46
CA ALA A 143 17.52 1.06 9.74
C ALA A 143 18.59 2.09 10.13
N GLU A 144 19.39 2.56 9.17
CA GLU A 144 20.39 3.62 9.36
C GLU A 144 19.73 4.99 9.51
N PHE A 145 18.76 5.30 8.65
CA PHE A 145 18.06 6.59 8.66
C PHE A 145 17.38 6.88 9.99
N PHE A 146 16.77 5.88 10.62
CA PHE A 146 16.10 6.05 11.92
C PHE A 146 16.99 5.74 13.14
N ALA A 147 18.26 5.36 12.97
CA ALA A 147 19.11 4.94 14.08
C ALA A 147 19.27 5.98 15.20
N GLY A 148 19.27 7.27 14.86
CA GLY A 148 19.40 8.39 15.80
C GLY A 148 18.08 9.12 16.12
N GLN A 149 16.95 8.65 15.61
CA GLN A 149 15.65 9.33 15.76
C GLN A 149 14.92 8.82 17.01
N GLN A 150 14.19 9.73 17.70
CA GLN A 150 13.37 9.35 18.86
C GLN A 150 11.98 8.88 18.41
N VAL A 151 11.93 7.83 17.60
CA VAL A 151 10.71 7.23 17.04
C VAL A 151 10.81 5.71 16.99
N ASN A 152 9.75 5.01 17.35
CA ASN A 152 9.61 3.57 17.09
C ASN A 152 9.14 3.37 15.65
N VAL A 153 9.88 2.59 14.85
CA VAL A 153 9.48 2.27 13.47
C VAL A 153 9.02 0.82 13.42
N VAL A 154 7.75 0.61 13.13
CA VAL A 154 7.08 -0.71 13.15
C VAL A 154 6.76 -1.15 11.74
N ILE A 155 7.22 -2.33 11.36
CA ILE A 155 7.09 -2.89 10.01
C ILE A 155 6.37 -4.24 10.11
N PRO A 156 5.04 -4.27 9.96
CA PRO A 156 4.29 -5.52 9.91
C PRO A 156 4.67 -6.34 8.67
N ILE A 157 4.84 -7.65 8.85
CA ILE A 157 5.20 -8.59 7.79
C ILE A 157 4.01 -9.52 7.53
N GLY A 158 3.64 -9.64 6.26
CA GLY A 158 2.48 -10.41 5.81
C GLY A 158 1.41 -9.54 5.16
N GLY A 159 0.26 -10.12 4.88
CA GLY A 159 -0.85 -9.42 4.23
C GLY A 159 -0.68 -9.24 2.73
N ALA A 160 0.02 -10.17 2.07
CA ALA A 160 0.15 -10.17 0.61
C ALA A 160 -1.23 -10.08 -0.06
N GLY A 161 -1.41 -9.12 -0.96
CA GLY A 161 -2.67 -8.88 -1.68
C GLY A 161 -3.85 -8.44 -0.81
N SER A 162 -3.67 -8.21 0.50
CA SER A 162 -4.77 -8.01 1.44
C SER A 162 -5.36 -6.60 1.48
N PHE A 163 -4.68 -5.61 0.90
CA PHE A 163 -4.96 -4.18 1.10
C PHE A 163 -5.00 -3.77 2.58
N PHE A 164 -4.44 -4.60 3.47
CA PHE A 164 -4.45 -4.38 4.92
C PHE A 164 -5.85 -4.02 5.45
N THR A 165 -6.88 -4.68 4.90
CA THR A 165 -8.28 -4.47 5.26
C THR A 165 -8.89 -5.71 5.94
N ASP A 166 -10.05 -5.54 6.57
CA ASP A 166 -10.82 -6.65 7.11
C ASP A 166 -11.66 -7.28 6.00
N TRP A 167 -11.36 -8.53 5.68
CA TRP A 167 -12.11 -9.28 4.68
C TRP A 167 -13.44 -9.76 5.26
N ARG A 168 -14.47 -9.78 4.43
CA ARG A 168 -15.82 -10.22 4.82
C ARG A 168 -15.93 -11.73 5.10
N ALA A 169 -15.05 -12.54 4.51
CA ALA A 169 -14.99 -13.99 4.68
C ALA A 169 -13.54 -14.47 4.76
N ASP A 170 -13.36 -15.63 5.39
CA ASP A 170 -12.07 -16.32 5.42
C ASP A 170 -11.72 -16.81 4.00
N ASP A 171 -10.45 -16.61 3.59
CA ASP A 171 -9.98 -16.98 2.25
C ASP A 171 -9.30 -18.35 2.30
N PRO A 172 -9.51 -19.23 1.30
CA PRO A 172 -8.89 -20.56 1.28
C PRO A 172 -7.36 -20.56 1.29
N VAL A 173 -6.72 -19.52 0.73
CA VAL A 173 -5.26 -19.39 0.65
C VAL A 173 -4.70 -18.57 1.82
N HIS A 174 -5.33 -17.41 2.07
CA HIS A 174 -4.82 -16.44 3.05
C HIS A 174 -5.43 -16.62 4.45
N GLY A 175 -6.46 -17.46 4.61
CA GLY A 175 -7.19 -17.61 5.85
C GLY A 175 -7.93 -16.33 6.24
N ARG A 176 -8.09 -16.13 7.54
CA ARG A 176 -8.78 -14.96 8.10
C ARG A 176 -7.92 -13.71 7.96
N GLN A 177 -8.44 -12.69 7.29
CA GLN A 177 -7.81 -11.41 7.08
C GLN A 177 -8.56 -10.32 7.87
N ARG A 178 -7.95 -9.79 8.93
CA ARG A 178 -8.48 -8.74 9.81
C ARG A 178 -7.42 -7.67 10.06
N TRP A 179 -6.84 -7.20 8.97
CA TRP A 179 -5.71 -6.27 9.03
C TRP A 179 -6.09 -4.88 9.53
N THR A 180 -7.29 -4.38 9.17
CA THR A 180 -7.78 -3.11 9.74
C THR A 180 -7.86 -3.22 11.25
N THR A 181 -8.51 -4.26 11.77
CA THR A 181 -8.60 -4.50 13.22
C THR A 181 -7.21 -4.65 13.84
N PHE A 182 -6.32 -5.41 13.22
CA PHE A 182 -4.96 -5.62 13.75
C PHE A 182 -4.18 -4.31 13.84
N LEU A 183 -4.15 -3.52 12.77
CA LEU A 183 -3.35 -2.30 12.67
C LEU A 183 -3.96 -1.11 13.42
N THR A 184 -5.26 -1.13 13.72
CA THR A 184 -5.90 -0.01 14.42
C THR A 184 -6.20 -0.29 15.89
N ARG A 185 -6.42 -1.54 16.29
CA ARG A 185 -6.92 -1.87 17.64
C ARG A 185 -6.09 -2.89 18.40
N GLU A 186 -5.29 -3.70 17.69
CA GLU A 186 -4.51 -4.76 18.33
C GLU A 186 -3.04 -4.41 18.46
N LEU A 187 -2.38 -4.08 17.36
CA LEU A 187 -0.94 -3.84 17.34
C LEU A 187 -0.54 -2.55 18.08
N PRO A 188 -1.21 -1.37 17.90
CA PRO A 188 -0.75 -0.13 18.52
C PRO A 188 -0.65 -0.23 20.05
N PRO A 189 -1.65 -0.68 20.83
CA PRO A 189 -1.52 -0.76 22.29
C PRO A 189 -0.46 -1.77 22.75
N VAL A 190 -0.22 -2.86 21.98
CA VAL A 190 0.86 -3.82 22.29
C VAL A 190 2.23 -3.17 22.10
N ILE A 191 2.43 -2.42 21.01
CA ILE A 191 3.69 -1.70 20.74
C ILE A 191 3.90 -0.59 21.77
N ASP A 192 2.89 0.22 22.05
CA ASP A 192 2.98 1.28 23.07
C ASP A 192 3.41 0.74 24.43
N SER A 193 2.83 -0.39 24.83
CA SER A 193 3.19 -1.05 26.08
C SER A 193 4.59 -1.66 26.07
N ALA A 194 5.02 -2.24 24.94
CA ALA A 194 6.31 -2.94 24.83
C ALA A 194 7.49 -1.97 24.64
N PHE A 195 7.28 -0.83 23.97
CA PHE A 195 8.34 0.07 23.52
C PHE A 195 8.16 1.52 24.00
N HIS A 196 7.48 1.73 25.10
CA HIS A 196 7.21 3.06 25.68
C HIS A 196 6.61 4.03 24.64
N GLY A 197 5.60 3.57 23.88
CA GLY A 197 4.90 4.41 22.91
C GLY A 197 4.22 5.59 23.57
N SER A 198 4.28 6.76 22.94
CA SER A 198 3.62 7.98 23.42
C SER A 198 2.12 8.03 23.03
N GLY A 199 1.63 7.06 22.26
CA GLY A 199 0.29 7.07 21.64
C GLY A 199 0.16 8.00 20.43
N ALA A 200 1.23 8.72 20.06
CA ALA A 200 1.27 9.50 18.83
C ALA A 200 1.72 8.61 17.67
N ASN A 201 0.84 8.37 16.70
CA ASN A 201 1.10 7.44 15.61
C ASN A 201 1.07 8.13 14.25
N ALA A 202 1.96 7.70 13.34
CA ALA A 202 1.91 7.97 11.91
C ALA A 202 1.98 6.65 11.14
N ILE A 203 1.51 6.65 9.90
CA ILE A 203 1.58 5.48 9.04
C ILE A 203 2.00 5.87 7.63
N ALA A 204 2.90 5.09 7.04
CA ALA A 204 3.31 5.25 5.65
C ALA A 204 3.21 3.91 4.91
N GLY A 205 2.96 3.97 3.61
CA GLY A 205 2.86 2.77 2.79
C GLY A 205 3.10 3.03 1.32
N LEU A 206 3.61 2.00 0.65
CA LEU A 206 3.94 2.07 -0.78
C LEU A 206 3.05 1.14 -1.62
N SER A 207 2.88 1.46 -2.90
CA SER A 207 2.18 0.60 -3.84
C SER A 207 0.76 0.23 -3.36
N MET A 208 0.44 -1.05 -3.16
CA MET A 208 -0.83 -1.50 -2.58
C MET A 208 -1.13 -0.81 -1.24
N ALA A 209 -0.14 -0.71 -0.36
CA ALA A 209 -0.31 -0.12 0.97
C ALA A 209 -0.52 1.41 0.94
N SER A 210 -0.20 2.07 -0.16
CA SER A 210 -0.55 3.49 -0.37
C SER A 210 -2.05 3.76 -0.25
N THR A 211 -2.89 2.82 -0.70
CA THR A 211 -4.34 2.87 -0.50
C THR A 211 -4.70 2.60 0.95
N SER A 212 -4.03 1.62 1.54
CA SER A 212 -4.33 1.10 2.88
C SER A 212 -4.10 2.14 3.98
N VAL A 213 -3.07 3.00 3.87
CA VAL A 213 -2.83 4.05 4.88
C VAL A 213 -3.99 5.03 4.99
N PHE A 214 -4.66 5.35 3.87
CA PHE A 214 -5.87 6.15 3.88
C PHE A 214 -7.05 5.39 4.49
N GLN A 215 -7.24 4.13 4.11
CA GLN A 215 -8.31 3.28 4.63
C GLN A 215 -8.20 3.13 6.16
N LEU A 216 -6.99 2.93 6.68
CA LEU A 216 -6.73 2.80 8.12
C LEU A 216 -6.98 4.10 8.87
N ALA A 217 -6.57 5.25 8.34
CA ALA A 217 -6.84 6.56 8.93
C ALA A 217 -8.34 6.88 8.94
N LEU A 218 -9.07 6.48 7.91
CA LEU A 218 -10.53 6.64 7.83
C LEU A 218 -11.30 5.67 8.74
N ALA A 219 -10.76 4.47 8.95
CA ALA A 219 -11.38 3.44 9.81
C ALA A 219 -11.30 3.79 11.30
N GLU A 220 -10.20 4.44 11.74
CA GLU A 220 -10.01 4.85 13.14
C GLU A 220 -9.49 6.29 13.18
N PRO A 221 -10.40 7.28 13.05
CA PRO A 221 -10.04 8.70 13.02
C PRO A 221 -9.29 9.12 14.30
N GLY A 222 -8.16 9.82 14.10
CA GLY A 222 -7.32 10.33 15.19
C GLY A 222 -6.26 9.35 15.71
N LEU A 223 -6.31 8.06 15.35
CA LEU A 223 -5.24 7.11 15.69
C LEU A 223 -3.93 7.48 14.99
N TYR A 224 -4.00 7.74 13.70
CA TYR A 224 -2.86 8.15 12.89
C TYR A 224 -2.93 9.67 12.65
N ARG A 225 -2.06 10.44 13.33
CA ARG A 225 -1.98 11.90 13.19
C ARG A 225 -1.50 12.33 11.80
N ALA A 226 -0.68 11.47 11.19
CA ALA A 226 -0.15 11.68 9.84
C ALA A 226 -0.15 10.39 9.03
N ILE A 227 -0.36 10.54 7.73
CA ILE A 227 -0.23 9.46 6.75
C ILE A 227 0.70 9.87 5.62
N ALA A 228 1.50 8.93 5.12
CA ALA A 228 2.28 9.10 3.89
C ALA A 228 1.99 7.96 2.91
N SER A 229 1.79 8.31 1.64
CA SER A 229 1.40 7.39 0.58
C SER A 229 2.36 7.53 -0.60
N TYR A 230 2.98 6.42 -1.01
CA TYR A 230 3.98 6.41 -2.06
C TYR A 230 3.56 5.52 -3.23
N SER A 231 3.43 6.11 -4.42
CA SER A 231 3.15 5.42 -5.69
C SER A 231 1.91 4.51 -5.66
N GLY A 232 0.76 5.03 -5.24
CA GLY A 232 -0.48 4.25 -5.18
C GLY A 232 -1.71 4.91 -5.78
N CYS A 233 -2.82 4.18 -5.82
CA CYS A 233 -4.10 4.67 -6.31
C CYS A 233 -5.19 4.47 -5.26
N VAL A 234 -5.75 5.55 -4.78
CA VAL A 234 -6.75 5.56 -3.70
C VAL A 234 -8.20 5.45 -4.18
N ARG A 235 -8.41 5.25 -5.46
CA ARG A 235 -9.75 5.05 -6.07
C ARG A 235 -9.95 3.55 -6.28
N THR A 236 -10.74 2.92 -5.42
CA THR A 236 -10.92 1.47 -5.43
C THR A 236 -12.26 1.03 -6.03
N SER A 237 -13.28 1.88 -5.99
CA SER A 237 -14.65 1.51 -6.33
C SER A 237 -15.08 1.83 -7.76
N ASP A 238 -14.34 2.66 -8.48
CA ASP A 238 -14.64 2.89 -9.90
C ASP A 238 -14.17 1.70 -10.78
N PRO A 239 -14.64 1.59 -12.04
CA PRO A 239 -14.33 0.42 -12.86
C PRO A 239 -12.83 0.13 -13.05
N MET A 240 -11.97 1.16 -13.08
CA MET A 240 -10.54 0.98 -13.20
C MET A 240 -9.93 0.55 -11.84
N GLY A 241 -10.37 1.18 -10.75
CA GLY A 241 -9.96 0.82 -9.40
C GLY A 241 -10.32 -0.62 -9.06
N GLN A 242 -11.54 -1.05 -9.38
CA GLN A 242 -11.95 -2.45 -9.18
C GLN A 242 -11.07 -3.44 -9.93
N VAL A 243 -10.74 -3.15 -11.20
CA VAL A 243 -9.83 -3.98 -12.00
C VAL A 243 -8.42 -4.03 -11.39
N MET A 244 -7.91 -2.91 -10.89
CA MET A 244 -6.58 -2.87 -10.26
C MET A 244 -6.56 -3.66 -8.94
N VAL A 245 -7.58 -3.48 -8.11
CA VAL A 245 -7.70 -4.21 -6.83
C VAL A 245 -7.84 -5.71 -7.07
N ASP A 246 -8.71 -6.11 -8.00
CA ASP A 246 -8.89 -7.51 -8.38
C ASP A 246 -7.59 -8.13 -8.90
N ALA A 247 -6.85 -7.43 -9.77
CA ALA A 247 -5.57 -7.90 -10.27
C ALA A 247 -4.52 -8.09 -9.16
N ILE A 248 -4.48 -7.23 -8.16
CA ILE A 248 -3.58 -7.34 -7.00
C ILE A 248 -3.96 -8.53 -6.14
N VAL A 249 -5.24 -8.66 -5.77
CA VAL A 249 -5.74 -9.73 -4.89
C VAL A 249 -5.57 -11.09 -5.56
N THR A 250 -6.02 -11.23 -6.81
CA THR A 250 -5.93 -12.50 -7.56
C THR A 250 -4.49 -12.84 -7.95
N GLY A 251 -3.67 -11.85 -8.24
CA GLY A 251 -2.23 -12.02 -8.47
C GLY A 251 -1.48 -12.59 -7.26
N ARG A 252 -2.04 -12.46 -6.07
CA ARG A 252 -1.56 -13.08 -4.81
C ARG A 252 -2.44 -14.25 -4.37
N GLN A 253 -3.22 -14.85 -5.29
CA GLN A 253 -4.07 -16.03 -5.08
C GLN A 253 -5.25 -15.80 -4.12
N GLY A 254 -5.55 -14.57 -3.76
CA GLY A 254 -6.73 -14.22 -2.98
C GLY A 254 -7.99 -14.15 -3.83
N ASN A 255 -9.14 -14.24 -3.18
CA ASN A 255 -10.43 -14.10 -3.82
C ASN A 255 -11.07 -12.76 -3.42
N ILE A 256 -11.25 -11.88 -4.41
CA ILE A 256 -11.85 -10.57 -4.21
C ILE A 256 -13.27 -10.63 -3.61
N LEU A 257 -14.01 -11.69 -3.87
CA LEU A 257 -15.34 -11.90 -3.29
C LEU A 257 -15.29 -12.10 -1.78
N ASN A 258 -14.19 -12.65 -1.26
CA ASN A 258 -13.94 -12.78 0.18
C ASN A 258 -13.50 -11.48 0.82
N MET A 259 -12.94 -10.54 0.04
CA MET A 259 -12.52 -9.22 0.54
C MET A 259 -13.71 -8.25 0.61
N TRP A 260 -14.17 -7.74 -0.51
CA TRP A 260 -15.22 -6.71 -0.58
C TRP A 260 -16.47 -7.14 -1.37
N GLY A 261 -16.56 -8.41 -1.80
CA GLY A 261 -17.69 -8.91 -2.55
C GLY A 261 -17.64 -8.57 -4.05
N PRO A 262 -18.73 -8.87 -4.79
CA PRO A 262 -18.81 -8.63 -6.22
C PRO A 262 -18.76 -7.12 -6.54
N PRO A 263 -18.43 -6.75 -7.79
CA PRO A 263 -18.56 -5.38 -8.28
C PRO A 263 -19.95 -4.81 -7.97
N GLY A 264 -19.99 -3.60 -7.40
CA GLY A 264 -21.22 -2.94 -6.98
C GLY A 264 -21.67 -3.25 -5.54
N ASP A 265 -20.98 -4.15 -4.82
CA ASP A 265 -21.20 -4.31 -3.38
C ASP A 265 -20.84 -2.99 -2.65
N PRO A 266 -21.65 -2.55 -1.66
CA PRO A 266 -21.38 -1.32 -0.90
C PRO A 266 -20.02 -1.29 -0.21
N ALA A 267 -19.42 -2.45 0.06
CA ALA A 267 -18.09 -2.54 0.66
C ALA A 267 -17.00 -1.89 -0.21
N TRP A 268 -17.15 -1.87 -1.53
CA TRP A 268 -16.22 -1.17 -2.41
C TRP A 268 -16.21 0.33 -2.16
N ALA A 269 -17.37 0.97 -2.09
CA ALA A 269 -17.50 2.40 -1.80
C ALA A 269 -17.06 2.73 -0.37
N ALA A 270 -17.35 1.86 0.60
CA ALA A 270 -16.93 2.02 1.98
C ALA A 270 -15.40 1.99 2.14
N ASN A 271 -14.71 1.21 1.29
CA ASN A 271 -13.25 1.10 1.27
C ASN A 271 -12.58 1.96 0.18
N ASP A 272 -13.27 2.97 -0.34
CA ASP A 272 -12.70 3.90 -1.33
C ASP A 272 -12.29 5.23 -0.67
N PRO A 273 -10.98 5.46 -0.46
CA PRO A 273 -10.52 6.69 0.19
C PRO A 273 -10.83 7.96 -0.59
N TYR A 274 -10.92 7.90 -1.91
CA TYR A 274 -11.28 9.06 -2.72
C TYR A 274 -12.72 9.51 -2.44
N LEU A 275 -13.66 8.57 -2.34
CA LEU A 275 -15.06 8.87 -2.01
C LEU A 275 -15.18 9.37 -0.57
N ASN A 276 -14.43 8.78 0.35
CA ASN A 276 -14.49 9.05 1.78
C ASN A 276 -13.48 10.11 2.25
N ALA A 277 -12.84 10.82 1.32
CA ALA A 277 -11.74 11.76 1.59
C ALA A 277 -12.09 12.86 2.62
N ALA A 278 -13.37 13.23 2.75
CA ALA A 278 -13.82 14.22 3.75
C ALA A 278 -13.48 13.79 5.21
N GLY A 279 -13.37 12.49 5.48
CA GLY A 279 -12.99 11.95 6.79
C GLY A 279 -11.51 12.15 7.15
N LEU A 280 -10.68 12.62 6.20
CA LEU A 280 -9.26 12.92 6.46
C LEU A 280 -9.04 14.29 7.11
N ARG A 281 -10.09 15.06 7.41
CA ARG A 281 -9.94 16.35 8.10
C ARG A 281 -9.26 16.17 9.44
N GLY A 282 -8.20 16.95 9.67
CA GLY A 282 -7.39 16.87 10.88
C GLY A 282 -6.24 15.86 10.82
N THR A 283 -6.16 15.05 9.75
CA THR A 283 -4.99 14.18 9.49
C THR A 283 -3.98 14.92 8.62
N THR A 284 -2.72 14.90 9.00
CA THR A 284 -1.62 15.39 8.13
C THR A 284 -1.40 14.39 7.00
N VAL A 285 -1.42 14.87 5.75
CA VAL A 285 -1.34 14.01 4.56
C VAL A 285 -0.13 14.37 3.71
N TYR A 286 0.72 13.38 3.42
CA TYR A 286 1.81 13.47 2.45
C TYR A 286 1.62 12.42 1.35
N VAL A 287 1.77 12.81 0.10
CA VAL A 287 1.62 11.89 -1.06
C VAL A 287 2.74 12.12 -2.05
N ALA A 288 3.44 11.06 -2.42
CA ALA A 288 4.49 11.10 -3.44
C ALA A 288 4.25 10.08 -4.55
N SER A 289 4.65 10.42 -5.77
CA SER A 289 4.61 9.51 -6.92
C SER A 289 5.56 9.98 -8.02
N GLY A 290 6.21 9.04 -8.69
CA GLY A 290 6.79 9.27 -10.00
C GLY A 290 5.72 9.43 -11.08
N ASN A 291 6.10 9.69 -12.32
CA ASN A 291 5.18 9.73 -13.45
C ASN A 291 5.32 8.53 -14.41
N GLY A 292 6.18 7.57 -14.06
CA GLY A 292 6.48 6.38 -14.85
C GLY A 292 7.52 6.60 -15.97
N ALA A 293 7.93 7.82 -16.24
CA ALA A 293 9.06 8.07 -17.15
C ALA A 293 10.38 7.69 -16.46
N PRO A 294 11.37 7.16 -17.21
CA PRO A 294 12.68 6.87 -16.65
C PRO A 294 13.30 8.08 -15.94
N GLY A 295 13.84 7.87 -14.75
CA GLY A 295 14.44 8.90 -13.92
C GLY A 295 15.89 8.57 -13.52
N PRO A 296 16.51 9.38 -12.64
CA PRO A 296 17.92 9.25 -12.28
C PRO A 296 18.31 7.89 -11.68
N LEU A 297 17.38 7.20 -11.02
CA LEU A 297 17.63 5.88 -10.39
C LEU A 297 17.36 4.71 -11.36
N ASP A 298 16.78 4.95 -12.52
CA ASP A 298 16.42 3.93 -13.51
C ASP A 298 17.60 3.65 -14.46
N THR A 299 18.72 3.18 -13.91
CA THR A 299 19.98 2.91 -14.62
C THR A 299 20.52 1.53 -14.26
N LEU A 300 21.49 1.01 -15.03
CA LEU A 300 22.15 -0.27 -14.72
C LEU A 300 22.83 -0.25 -13.32
N GLY A 301 23.33 0.90 -12.89
CA GLY A 301 23.89 1.09 -11.55
C GLY A 301 22.87 1.52 -10.50
N GLY A 302 21.58 1.60 -10.84
CA GLY A 302 20.52 2.02 -9.93
C GLY A 302 20.25 1.03 -8.82
N PRO A 303 19.58 1.49 -7.72
CA PRO A 303 19.26 0.67 -6.57
C PRO A 303 18.52 -0.61 -6.95
N GLY A 304 18.98 -1.76 -6.45
CA GLY A 304 18.36 -3.07 -6.70
C GLY A 304 18.58 -3.67 -8.10
N ILE A 305 19.17 -2.93 -9.06
CA ILE A 305 19.38 -3.41 -10.44
C ILE A 305 20.60 -4.33 -10.54
N HIS A 306 21.69 -4.05 -9.83
CA HIS A 306 22.93 -4.87 -9.81
C HIS A 306 23.49 -5.16 -11.21
N ALA A 307 23.52 -4.13 -12.08
CA ALA A 307 23.95 -4.24 -13.47
C ALA A 307 23.20 -5.30 -14.31
N ASN A 308 22.00 -5.71 -13.89
CA ASN A 308 21.17 -6.68 -14.59
C ASN A 308 20.23 -5.97 -15.58
N PRO A 309 20.40 -6.10 -16.90
CA PRO A 309 19.57 -5.42 -17.88
C PRO A 309 18.12 -5.91 -17.90
N VAL A 310 17.86 -7.17 -17.52
CA VAL A 310 16.48 -7.70 -17.47
C VAL A 310 15.69 -7.03 -16.34
N LYS A 311 16.31 -6.86 -15.16
CA LYS A 311 15.70 -6.10 -14.06
C LYS A 311 15.43 -4.66 -14.41
N LEU A 312 16.39 -4.01 -15.11
CA LEU A 312 16.21 -2.63 -15.56
C LEU A 312 15.04 -2.53 -16.55
N ILE A 313 14.95 -3.45 -17.51
CA ILE A 313 13.84 -3.46 -18.47
C ILE A 313 12.50 -3.65 -17.75
N ASP A 314 12.42 -4.57 -16.79
CA ASP A 314 11.22 -4.78 -15.96
C ASP A 314 10.84 -3.50 -15.20
N GLN A 315 11.80 -2.89 -14.53
CA GLN A 315 11.58 -1.62 -13.81
C GLN A 315 11.11 -0.50 -14.74
N LEU A 316 11.71 -0.36 -15.92
CA LEU A 316 11.36 0.68 -16.89
C LEU A 316 9.98 0.44 -17.52
N VAL A 317 9.64 -0.82 -17.85
CA VAL A 317 8.39 -1.13 -18.56
C VAL A 317 7.25 -1.31 -17.55
N ILE A 318 7.38 -2.26 -16.62
CA ILE A 318 6.33 -2.59 -15.66
C ILE A 318 6.23 -1.50 -14.60
N GLY A 319 7.35 -1.15 -14.00
CA GLY A 319 7.41 -0.08 -13.00
C GLY A 319 6.99 1.27 -13.59
N GLY A 320 7.34 1.56 -14.84
CA GLY A 320 6.90 2.76 -15.55
C GLY A 320 5.38 2.82 -15.72
N ILE A 321 4.74 1.71 -16.14
CA ILE A 321 3.28 1.64 -16.28
C ILE A 321 2.59 1.83 -14.93
N LEU A 322 3.08 1.18 -13.88
CA LEU A 322 2.50 1.26 -12.55
C LEU A 322 2.54 2.70 -12.01
N ASP A 323 3.68 3.38 -12.10
CA ASP A 323 3.81 4.75 -11.61
C ASP A 323 3.07 5.78 -12.49
N ALA A 324 2.94 5.54 -13.79
CA ALA A 324 2.08 6.38 -14.63
C ALA A 324 0.60 6.33 -14.19
N VAL A 325 0.12 5.17 -13.79
CA VAL A 325 -1.23 5.01 -13.21
C VAL A 325 -1.32 5.66 -11.82
N ALA A 326 -0.33 5.42 -10.96
CA ALA A 326 -0.26 6.01 -9.63
C ALA A 326 -0.25 7.54 -9.69
N ALA A 327 0.53 8.14 -10.59
CA ALA A 327 0.58 9.58 -10.81
C ALA A 327 -0.78 10.17 -11.17
N ARG A 328 -1.53 9.50 -12.06
CA ARG A 328 -2.89 9.94 -12.43
C ARG A 328 -3.84 9.88 -11.24
N CYS A 329 -3.82 8.79 -10.48
CA CYS A 329 -4.63 8.66 -9.27
C CYS A 329 -4.26 9.72 -8.22
N THR A 330 -2.98 9.99 -8.05
CA THR A 330 -2.47 11.01 -7.11
C THR A 330 -2.92 12.42 -7.51
N GLN A 331 -2.90 12.74 -8.80
CA GLN A 331 -3.44 14.01 -9.29
C GLN A 331 -4.93 14.16 -9.00
N GLN A 332 -5.71 13.11 -9.21
CA GLN A 332 -7.15 13.11 -8.91
C GLN A 332 -7.40 13.28 -7.40
N LEU A 333 -6.63 12.59 -6.55
CA LEU A 333 -6.70 12.76 -5.10
C LEU A 333 -6.37 14.21 -4.69
N ARG A 334 -5.30 14.79 -5.25
CA ARG A 334 -4.92 16.17 -4.99
C ARG A 334 -6.06 17.13 -5.31
N ASP A 335 -6.69 16.96 -6.46
CA ASP A 335 -7.80 17.82 -6.87
C ASP A 335 -9.00 17.62 -5.94
N ARG A 336 -9.28 16.37 -5.53
CA ARG A 336 -10.34 16.04 -4.56
C ARG A 336 -10.11 16.66 -3.18
N LEU A 337 -8.89 16.60 -2.66
CA LEU A 337 -8.58 17.19 -1.34
C LEU A 337 -8.67 18.74 -1.40
N ARG A 338 -8.29 19.35 -2.53
CA ARG A 338 -8.47 20.79 -2.75
C ARG A 338 -9.96 21.18 -2.80
N GLU A 339 -10.80 20.41 -3.49
CA GLU A 339 -12.26 20.63 -3.50
C GLU A 339 -12.88 20.56 -2.11
N LEU A 340 -12.28 19.77 -1.22
CA LEU A 340 -12.76 19.59 0.16
C LEU A 340 -12.09 20.54 1.16
N ASP A 341 -11.20 21.43 0.72
CA ASP A 341 -10.38 22.31 1.58
C ASP A 341 -9.61 21.49 2.64
N ILE A 342 -9.03 20.33 2.25
CA ILE A 342 -8.19 19.51 3.09
C ILE A 342 -6.73 19.75 2.70
N PRO A 343 -5.90 20.32 3.58
CA PRO A 343 -4.49 20.56 3.30
C PRO A 343 -3.73 19.22 3.19
N ALA A 344 -2.87 19.11 2.17
CA ALA A 344 -2.02 17.96 1.96
C ALA A 344 -0.76 18.36 1.19
N THR A 345 0.34 17.68 1.48
CA THR A 345 1.62 17.85 0.77
C THR A 345 1.73 16.82 -0.36
N PHE A 346 2.04 17.30 -1.57
CA PHE A 346 2.20 16.44 -2.75
C PHE A 346 3.58 16.63 -3.36
N ASP A 347 4.38 15.55 -3.42
CA ASP A 347 5.64 15.46 -4.17
C ASP A 347 5.41 14.65 -5.46
N LEU A 348 5.03 15.34 -6.53
CA LEU A 348 4.79 14.73 -7.84
C LEU A 348 6.04 14.91 -8.71
N ARG A 349 6.87 13.89 -8.76
CA ARG A 349 8.10 13.89 -9.54
C ARG A 349 7.79 13.87 -11.04
N SER A 350 8.61 14.59 -11.83
CA SER A 350 8.53 14.61 -13.30
C SER A 350 9.11 13.36 -13.97
N SER A 351 9.67 12.43 -13.20
CA SER A 351 10.21 11.13 -13.64
C SER A 351 10.22 10.15 -12.46
N GLY A 352 10.62 8.92 -12.73
CA GLY A 352 10.71 7.85 -11.73
C GLY A 352 9.66 6.77 -11.94
N THR A 353 10.09 5.54 -11.72
CA THR A 353 9.33 4.31 -11.87
C THR A 353 8.93 3.73 -10.51
N HIS A 354 8.16 2.66 -10.51
CA HIS A 354 7.66 1.96 -9.33
C HIS A 354 8.76 1.12 -8.69
N SER A 355 9.67 1.76 -7.93
CA SER A 355 10.84 1.07 -7.39
C SER A 355 11.30 1.59 -6.03
N TRP A 356 12.01 0.72 -5.30
CA TRP A 356 12.43 0.93 -3.91
C TRP A 356 13.31 2.17 -3.72
N GLY A 357 14.22 2.47 -4.64
CA GLY A 357 15.07 3.65 -4.51
C GLY A 357 14.30 4.96 -4.50
N TYR A 358 13.17 5.05 -5.22
CA TYR A 358 12.30 6.23 -5.14
C TYR A 358 11.50 6.26 -3.85
N TRP A 359 11.02 5.13 -3.35
CA TRP A 359 10.27 5.06 -2.09
C TRP A 359 11.14 5.37 -0.87
N GLU A 360 12.42 4.98 -0.89
CA GLU A 360 13.41 5.42 0.09
C GLU A 360 13.53 6.95 0.13
N GLN A 361 13.71 7.59 -1.04
CA GLN A 361 13.74 9.05 -1.13
C GLN A 361 12.42 9.69 -0.69
N ASP A 362 11.28 9.07 -0.99
CA ASP A 362 9.95 9.55 -0.58
C ASP A 362 9.78 9.47 0.94
N LEU A 363 10.29 8.41 1.58
CA LEU A 363 10.30 8.27 3.03
C LEU A 363 11.13 9.39 3.67
N HIS A 364 12.36 9.61 3.19
CA HIS A 364 13.23 10.68 3.70
C HIS A 364 12.59 12.06 3.57
N LYS A 365 11.99 12.37 2.43
CA LYS A 365 11.33 13.66 2.19
C LYS A 365 10.04 13.84 2.98
N SER A 366 9.30 12.77 3.24
CA SER A 366 8.07 12.83 4.02
C SER A 366 8.32 12.93 5.53
N TRP A 367 9.46 12.43 6.01
CA TRP A 367 9.77 12.34 7.43
C TRP A 367 9.63 13.68 8.17
N PRO A 368 10.15 14.85 7.68
CA PRO A 368 9.94 16.12 8.34
C PRO A 368 8.46 16.51 8.53
N VAL A 369 7.58 16.09 7.60
CA VAL A 369 6.14 16.34 7.70
C VAL A 369 5.50 15.40 8.73
N LEU A 370 5.90 14.13 8.73
CA LEU A 370 5.40 13.13 9.66
C LEU A 370 5.87 13.41 11.10
N SER A 371 7.17 13.70 11.29
CA SER A 371 7.75 13.97 12.61
C SER A 371 7.13 15.22 13.26
N ALA A 372 6.92 16.29 12.50
CA ALA A 372 6.24 17.48 12.99
C ALA A 372 4.81 17.19 13.48
N ALA A 373 4.06 16.31 12.80
CA ALA A 373 2.72 15.89 13.21
C ALA A 373 2.75 14.98 14.46
N LEU A 374 3.85 14.28 14.68
CA LEU A 374 4.09 13.44 15.85
C LEU A 374 4.54 14.26 17.08
N GLY A 375 4.99 15.49 16.87
CA GLY A 375 5.47 16.39 17.94
C GLY A 375 6.97 16.27 18.21
N GLU A 376 7.73 15.80 17.20
CA GLU A 376 9.20 15.67 17.23
C GLU A 376 9.89 16.90 16.62
#